data_d179bc2debae54c9d75371cc4165a7e2
#
_entry.id   d179bc2debae54c9d75371cc4165a7e2
#
_cell.length_a   1.000
_cell.length_b   1.000
_cell.length_c   1.000
_cell.angle_alpha   90.00
_cell.angle_beta   90.00
_cell.angle_gamma   90.00
#
_symmetry.space_group_name_H-M   'P 1'
#
loop_
_entity.id
_entity.type
_entity.pdbx_description
1 polymer ?
#
loop_
_entity_poly.entity_id
_entity_poly.type
_entity_poly.pdbx_seq_one_letter_code
_entity_poly.pdbx_strand_id
1 'polypeptide(L)'
;MPVRPAAAILMRMKSITLATGIALLLQSWWPPGVCAQQSQAPDQDQSAKESDIEGGTMFATSCGFCHQNGGRVAGKGPKLAGTTRDDDFLAERIRKGKPGAMPAFRGAFSESQIMAIVAYIRALEE
;
A
#
# COMPACT_ATOMS: atom_id res chain seq x y z
N MET A 1 -7.16 -21.45 33.42
CA MET A 1 -6.90 -21.68 31.98
C MET A 1 -5.44 -22.06 31.84
N PRO A 2 -5.08 -23.26 31.41
CA PRO A 2 -3.69 -23.71 31.42
C PRO A 2 -2.93 -23.22 30.20
N VAL A 3 -1.73 -22.69 30.43
CA VAL A 3 -0.75 -22.25 29.45
C VAL A 3 -0.07 -23.50 28.83
N ARG A 4 -0.08 -23.60 27.51
CA ARG A 4 0.58 -24.70 26.77
C ARG A 4 2.05 -24.36 26.53
N PRO A 5 3.01 -25.27 26.82
CA PRO A 5 4.42 -25.04 26.55
C PRO A 5 4.77 -25.22 25.07
N ALA A 6 5.71 -24.42 24.60
CA ALA A 6 6.28 -24.44 23.27
C ALA A 6 7.06 -25.74 23.02
N ALA A 7 6.73 -26.44 21.94
CA ALA A 7 7.47 -27.62 21.48
C ALA A 7 8.73 -27.19 20.73
N ALA A 8 9.89 -27.67 21.23
CA ALA A 8 11.18 -27.50 20.62
C ALA A 8 11.29 -28.30 19.31
N ILE A 9 11.57 -27.62 18.20
CA ILE A 9 11.89 -28.26 16.92
C ILE A 9 13.39 -28.58 16.90
N LEU A 10 13.70 -29.86 17.09
CA LEU A 10 15.07 -30.41 16.95
C LEU A 10 15.46 -30.37 15.46
N MET A 11 16.38 -29.51 15.11
CA MET A 11 17.02 -29.49 13.79
C MET A 11 17.98 -30.67 13.68
N ARG A 12 17.62 -31.65 12.87
CA ARG A 12 18.41 -32.82 12.53
C ARG A 12 19.42 -32.44 11.44
N MET A 13 20.66 -32.15 11.83
CA MET A 13 21.80 -31.98 10.90
C MET A 13 22.13 -33.33 10.27
N LYS A 14 21.88 -33.48 8.98
CA LYS A 14 22.41 -34.58 8.18
C LYS A 14 23.78 -34.20 7.63
N SER A 15 24.79 -34.89 8.12
CA SER A 15 26.15 -34.87 7.58
C SER A 15 26.13 -35.39 6.15
N ILE A 16 26.65 -34.58 5.21
CA ILE A 16 26.93 -35.02 3.84
C ILE A 16 28.43 -35.15 3.72
N THR A 17 28.87 -36.40 3.59
CA THR A 17 30.22 -36.88 3.38
C THR A 17 30.80 -36.36 2.06
N LEU A 18 32.07 -35.94 2.11
CA LEU A 18 32.95 -35.68 0.98
C LEU A 18 33.00 -36.87 0.02
N ALA A 19 32.79 -36.63 -1.24
CA ALA A 19 33.31 -37.44 -2.34
C ALA A 19 34.10 -36.55 -3.28
N THR A 20 35.42 -36.67 -3.18
CA THR A 20 36.43 -36.17 -4.12
C THR A 20 36.24 -36.84 -5.48
N GLY A 21 35.96 -36.07 -6.51
CA GLY A 21 35.95 -36.54 -7.90
C GLY A 21 36.44 -35.44 -8.81
N ILE A 22 37.69 -35.59 -9.28
CA ILE A 22 38.37 -34.79 -10.27
C ILE A 22 37.62 -34.85 -11.62
N ALA A 23 37.19 -33.71 -12.15
CA ALA A 23 36.99 -33.52 -13.58
C ALA A 23 37.24 -32.07 -13.94
N LEU A 24 38.50 -31.82 -14.29
CA LEU A 24 38.97 -30.66 -15.03
C LEU A 24 38.43 -30.68 -16.47
N LEU A 25 38.26 -29.45 -17.02
CA LEU A 25 38.10 -29.13 -18.42
C LEU A 25 36.67 -29.30 -19.00
N LEU A 26 35.88 -28.23 -18.94
CA LEU A 26 35.08 -27.65 -19.99
C LEU A 26 34.40 -26.35 -19.51
N GLN A 27 35.25 -25.41 -19.03
CA GLN A 27 34.84 -24.04 -18.78
C GLN A 27 35.13 -23.19 -20.02
N SER A 28 34.36 -23.27 -21.02
CA SER A 28 34.39 -22.25 -22.08
C SER A 28 33.18 -22.47 -22.96
N TRP A 29 32.10 -21.81 -22.62
CA TRP A 29 31.15 -21.16 -23.50
C TRP A 29 29.88 -20.75 -22.73
N TRP A 30 30.08 -19.96 -21.68
CA TRP A 30 28.94 -19.18 -21.19
C TRP A 30 29.00 -17.85 -21.95
N PRO A 31 28.04 -17.52 -22.82
CA PRO A 31 27.94 -16.17 -23.33
C PRO A 31 27.72 -15.26 -22.11
N PRO A 32 28.31 -14.04 -22.08
CA PRO A 32 28.01 -13.08 -21.04
C PRO A 32 26.50 -12.87 -21.07
N GLY A 33 25.81 -13.40 -20.05
CA GLY A 33 24.39 -13.23 -19.89
C GLY A 33 24.09 -11.75 -19.93
N VAL A 34 23.46 -11.33 -21.02
CA VAL A 34 22.75 -10.07 -21.07
C VAL A 34 21.76 -10.17 -19.93
N CYS A 35 22.06 -9.51 -18.79
CA CYS A 35 21.03 -9.16 -17.81
C CYS A 35 20.06 -8.24 -18.55
N ALA A 36 19.13 -8.84 -19.30
CA ALA A 36 17.91 -8.18 -19.64
C ALA A 36 17.22 -7.88 -18.31
N GLN A 37 17.52 -6.70 -17.77
CA GLN A 37 16.67 -6.07 -16.78
C GLN A 37 15.32 -5.92 -17.50
N GLN A 38 14.45 -6.88 -17.24
CA GLN A 38 13.05 -6.69 -17.50
C GLN A 38 12.63 -5.55 -16.58
N SER A 39 12.67 -4.35 -17.13
CA SER A 39 11.91 -3.22 -16.60
C SER A 39 10.44 -3.65 -16.69
N GLN A 40 9.99 -4.36 -15.68
CA GLN A 40 8.57 -4.54 -15.47
C GLN A 40 8.03 -3.13 -15.26
N ALA A 41 7.37 -2.61 -16.27
CA ALA A 41 6.52 -1.45 -16.09
C ALA A 41 5.59 -1.81 -14.93
N PRO A 42 5.48 -0.93 -13.90
CA PRO A 42 4.58 -1.21 -12.79
C PRO A 42 3.20 -1.47 -13.38
N ASP A 43 2.65 -2.65 -13.07
CA ASP A 43 1.28 -2.98 -13.44
C ASP A 43 0.39 -1.86 -12.92
N GLN A 44 -0.30 -1.17 -13.82
CA GLN A 44 -1.13 0.00 -13.48
C GLN A 44 -2.19 -0.36 -12.43
N ASP A 45 -2.62 -1.61 -12.39
CA ASP A 45 -3.56 -2.14 -11.42
C ASP A 45 -2.97 -2.25 -10.00
N GLN A 46 -1.69 -2.65 -9.88
CA GLN A 46 -0.99 -2.71 -8.59
C GLN A 46 -0.74 -1.31 -8.02
N SER A 47 -0.41 -0.35 -8.88
CA SER A 47 -0.19 1.04 -8.47
C SER A 47 -1.47 1.72 -7.98
N ALA A 48 -2.60 1.46 -8.63
CA ALA A 48 -3.90 1.96 -8.20
C ALA A 48 -4.29 1.39 -6.83
N LYS A 49 -4.12 0.10 -6.63
CA LYS A 49 -4.45 -0.58 -5.37
C LYS A 49 -3.56 -0.13 -4.21
N GLU A 50 -2.28 0.12 -4.43
CA GLU A 50 -1.37 0.64 -3.42
C GLU A 50 -1.72 2.08 -3.03
N SER A 51 -2.11 2.93 -4.00
CA SER A 51 -2.60 4.28 -3.76
C SER A 51 -3.88 4.29 -2.91
N ASP A 52 -4.79 3.37 -3.15
CA ASP A 52 -6.03 3.26 -2.38
C ASP A 52 -5.79 2.83 -0.93
N ILE A 53 -4.86 1.91 -0.71
CA ILE A 53 -4.46 1.47 0.64
C ILE A 53 -3.80 2.63 1.40
N GLU A 54 -2.90 3.37 0.76
CA GLU A 54 -2.24 4.52 1.36
C GLU A 54 -3.26 5.64 1.65
N GLY A 55 -4.13 5.95 0.69
CA GLY A 55 -5.22 6.91 0.84
C GLY A 55 -6.18 6.55 1.97
N GLY A 56 -6.53 5.28 2.10
CA GLY A 56 -7.36 4.76 3.17
C GLY A 56 -6.74 4.92 4.56
N THR A 57 -5.45 4.66 4.69
CA THR A 57 -4.72 4.83 5.95
C THR A 57 -4.65 6.30 6.36
N MET A 58 -4.32 7.19 5.43
CA MET A 58 -4.30 8.64 5.67
C MET A 58 -5.70 9.16 6.01
N PHE A 59 -6.72 8.68 5.31
CA PHE A 59 -8.11 9.02 5.59
C PHE A 59 -8.52 8.61 7.00
N ALA A 60 -8.24 7.38 7.40
CA ALA A 60 -8.61 6.87 8.72
C ALA A 60 -8.01 7.70 9.86
N THR A 61 -6.74 8.09 9.73
CA THR A 61 -6.01 8.83 10.76
C THR A 61 -6.37 10.31 10.82
N SER A 62 -6.71 10.94 9.70
CA SER A 62 -6.86 12.40 9.62
C SER A 62 -8.29 12.87 9.35
N CYS A 63 -9.11 12.07 8.68
CA CYS A 63 -10.46 12.41 8.23
C CYS A 63 -11.55 11.66 8.99
N GLY A 64 -11.24 10.44 9.48
CA GLY A 64 -12.19 9.51 10.09
C GLY A 64 -12.92 10.04 11.32
N PHE A 65 -12.34 10.99 12.05
CA PHE A 65 -13.00 11.64 13.19
C PHE A 65 -14.26 12.41 12.79
N CYS A 66 -14.26 13.03 11.60
CA CYS A 66 -15.38 13.80 11.08
C CYS A 66 -16.21 13.02 10.06
N HIS A 67 -15.58 12.20 9.22
CA HIS A 67 -16.21 11.37 8.20
C HIS A 67 -16.22 9.92 8.67
N GLN A 68 -17.27 9.53 9.38
CA GLN A 68 -17.33 8.27 10.11
C GLN A 68 -17.40 7.03 9.19
N ASN A 69 -17.04 5.88 9.77
CA ASN A 69 -17.03 4.59 9.08
C ASN A 69 -16.27 4.64 7.73
N GLY A 70 -15.04 5.22 7.77
CA GLY A 70 -14.22 5.37 6.56
C GLY A 70 -14.85 6.25 5.49
N GLY A 71 -15.71 7.20 5.85
CA GLY A 71 -16.40 8.08 4.89
C GLY A 71 -17.79 7.59 4.45
N ARG A 72 -18.23 6.41 4.91
CA ARG A 72 -19.54 5.83 4.55
C ARG A 72 -20.71 6.38 5.34
N VAL A 73 -20.43 6.99 6.47
CA VAL A 73 -21.47 7.54 7.36
C VAL A 73 -21.17 9.01 7.63
N ALA A 74 -22.21 9.83 7.66
CA ALA A 74 -22.11 11.22 8.09
C ALA A 74 -21.81 11.30 9.60
N GLY A 75 -20.90 12.20 9.94
CA GLY A 75 -20.58 12.55 11.32
C GLY A 75 -20.60 14.07 11.48
N LYS A 76 -19.49 14.67 11.93
CA LYS A 76 -19.30 16.12 11.86
C LYS A 76 -19.16 16.61 10.41
N GLY A 77 -18.63 15.74 9.52
CA GLY A 77 -18.59 15.93 8.08
C GLY A 77 -19.68 15.10 7.38
N PRO A 78 -19.95 15.36 6.09
CA PRO A 78 -20.93 14.60 5.32
C PRO A 78 -20.44 13.18 5.01
N LYS A 79 -21.39 12.28 4.66
CA LYS A 79 -21.08 11.02 3.97
C LYS A 79 -20.35 11.33 2.67
N LEU A 80 -19.32 10.55 2.35
CA LEU A 80 -18.51 10.68 1.13
C LEU A 80 -18.75 9.56 0.14
N ALA A 81 -19.08 8.35 0.61
CA ALA A 81 -19.45 7.25 -0.26
C ALA A 81 -20.61 7.66 -1.20
N GLY A 82 -20.47 7.37 -2.49
CA GLY A 82 -21.44 7.77 -3.52
C GLY A 82 -21.45 9.28 -3.83
N THR A 83 -20.43 10.04 -3.45
CA THR A 83 -20.38 11.48 -3.74
C THR A 83 -20.34 11.75 -5.25
N THR A 84 -21.18 12.70 -5.70
CA THR A 84 -21.24 13.16 -7.10
C THR A 84 -20.28 14.32 -7.39
N ARG A 85 -19.50 14.78 -6.39
CA ARG A 85 -18.50 15.83 -6.58
C ARG A 85 -17.35 15.30 -7.41
N ASP A 86 -16.78 16.10 -8.33
CA ASP A 86 -15.61 15.74 -9.11
C ASP A 86 -14.32 15.70 -8.28
N ASP A 87 -13.26 15.15 -8.85
CA ASP A 87 -11.97 14.98 -8.18
C ASP A 87 -11.32 16.31 -7.84
N ASP A 88 -11.43 17.29 -8.72
CA ASP A 88 -10.89 18.63 -8.51
C ASP A 88 -11.53 19.30 -7.31
N PHE A 89 -12.86 19.19 -7.18
CA PHE A 89 -13.58 19.68 -6.01
C PHE A 89 -13.13 18.99 -4.72
N LEU A 90 -12.99 17.66 -4.76
CA LEU A 90 -12.55 16.88 -3.58
C LEU A 90 -11.13 17.27 -3.18
N ALA A 91 -10.20 17.31 -4.14
CA ALA A 91 -8.82 17.69 -3.90
C ALA A 91 -8.72 19.11 -3.36
N GLU A 92 -9.42 20.06 -3.96
CA GLU A 92 -9.44 21.45 -3.52
C GLU A 92 -10.06 21.60 -2.12
N ARG A 93 -11.10 20.83 -1.81
CA ARG A 93 -11.71 20.78 -0.48
C ARG A 93 -10.73 20.27 0.57
N ILE A 94 -9.95 19.24 0.26
CA ILE A 94 -8.91 18.73 1.14
C ILE A 94 -7.80 19.78 1.34
N ARG A 95 -7.35 20.42 0.26
CA ARG A 95 -6.30 21.47 0.33
C ARG A 95 -6.71 22.65 1.19
N LYS A 96 -7.89 23.21 0.92
CA LYS A 96 -8.33 24.48 1.51
C LYS A 96 -9.21 24.31 2.76
N GLY A 97 -9.79 23.13 2.94
CA GLY A 97 -10.76 22.91 3.99
C GLY A 97 -12.07 23.69 3.77
N LYS A 98 -12.83 23.84 4.82
CA LYS A 98 -14.01 24.70 4.91
C LYS A 98 -13.97 25.46 6.22
N PRO A 99 -13.89 26.79 6.21
CA PRO A 99 -13.83 27.58 7.44
C PRO A 99 -14.92 27.18 8.44
N GLY A 100 -14.53 26.97 9.69
CA GLY A 100 -15.44 26.58 10.78
C GLY A 100 -15.94 25.14 10.76
N ALA A 101 -15.64 24.33 9.72
CA ALA A 101 -16.17 22.98 9.58
C ALA A 101 -15.11 21.92 9.26
N MET A 102 -14.14 22.21 8.39
CA MET A 102 -13.11 21.26 7.96
C MET A 102 -11.76 21.97 7.89
N PRO A 103 -10.72 21.45 8.56
CA PRO A 103 -9.38 22.04 8.48
C PRO A 103 -8.79 21.93 7.06
N ALA A 104 -7.83 22.80 6.76
CA ALA A 104 -7.06 22.76 5.53
C ALA A 104 -5.87 21.80 5.68
N PHE A 105 -5.62 20.95 4.70
CA PHE A 105 -4.58 19.91 4.75
C PHE A 105 -3.41 20.14 3.79
N ARG A 106 -3.39 21.27 3.02
CA ARG A 106 -2.30 21.57 2.07
C ARG A 106 -0.90 21.60 2.71
N GLY A 107 -0.80 21.87 4.00
CA GLY A 107 0.47 21.87 4.72
C GLY A 107 0.82 20.53 5.36
N ALA A 108 -0.15 19.60 5.42
CA ALA A 108 0.01 18.29 6.05
C ALA A 108 0.24 17.16 5.02
N PHE A 109 -0.32 17.29 3.82
CA PHE A 109 -0.24 16.31 2.75
C PHE A 109 0.36 16.89 1.48
N SER A 110 1.16 16.08 0.77
CA SER A 110 1.61 16.37 -0.60
C SER A 110 0.45 16.24 -1.59
N GLU A 111 0.63 16.73 -2.82
CA GLU A 111 -0.39 16.57 -3.87
C GLU A 111 -0.68 15.10 -4.18
N SER A 112 0.34 14.25 -4.25
CA SER A 112 0.16 12.81 -4.46
C SER A 112 -0.65 12.15 -3.34
N GLN A 113 -0.41 12.54 -2.10
CA GLN A 113 -1.17 12.06 -0.95
C GLN A 113 -2.63 12.54 -0.97
N ILE A 114 -2.87 13.77 -1.38
CA ILE A 114 -4.23 14.29 -1.57
C ILE A 114 -4.96 13.50 -2.66
N MET A 115 -4.30 13.23 -3.78
CA MET A 115 -4.90 12.43 -4.86
C MET A 115 -5.13 10.98 -4.44
N ALA A 116 -4.26 10.37 -3.63
CA ALA A 116 -4.49 9.05 -3.05
C ALA A 116 -5.74 9.03 -2.13
N ILE A 117 -5.94 10.08 -1.33
CA ILE A 117 -7.16 10.23 -0.53
C ILE A 117 -8.40 10.38 -1.42
N VAL A 118 -8.31 11.13 -2.53
CA VAL A 118 -9.41 11.26 -3.51
C VAL A 118 -9.73 9.90 -4.14
N ALA A 119 -8.72 9.14 -4.57
CA ALA A 119 -8.88 7.80 -5.12
C ALA A 119 -9.58 6.87 -4.10
N TYR A 120 -9.14 6.88 -2.84
CA TYR A 120 -9.82 6.16 -1.77
C TYR A 120 -11.30 6.54 -1.64
N ILE A 121 -11.65 7.84 -1.68
CA ILE A 121 -13.05 8.30 -1.60
C ILE A 121 -13.86 7.78 -2.79
N ARG A 122 -13.27 7.71 -4.00
CA ARG A 122 -13.90 7.16 -5.20
C ARG A 122 -14.17 5.66 -5.11
N ALA A 123 -13.27 4.93 -4.46
CA ALA A 123 -13.41 3.50 -4.23
C ALA A 123 -14.43 3.14 -3.13
N LEU A 124 -15.01 4.13 -2.42
CA LEU A 124 -16.02 3.89 -1.40
C LEU A 124 -17.34 3.44 -2.05
N GLU A 125 -17.67 2.19 -1.85
CA GLU A 125 -19.01 1.68 -2.20
C GLU A 125 -20.07 2.17 -1.20
N GLU A 126 -21.32 2.26 -1.68
CA GLU A 126 -22.47 2.67 -0.87
C GLU A 126 -22.94 1.58 0.10
#